data_5a652b5e9099ed62bb9013d4183efb9d
#
_entry.id   5a652b5e9099ed62bb9013d4183efb9d
#
_cell.length_a   1.000
_cell.length_b   1.000
_cell.length_c   1.000
_cell.angle_alpha   90.00
_cell.angle_beta   90.00
_cell.angle_gamma   90.00
#
_symmetry.space_group_name_H-M   'P 1'
#
loop_
_entity.id
_entity.type
_entity.pdbx_description
1 polymer ?
#
loop_
_entity_poly.entity_id
_entity_poly.type
_entity_poly.pdbx_seq_one_letter_code
_entity_poly.pdbx_strand_id
1 'polypeptide(L)'
;MTEMTEEQFTAEATAFLETHVSRKAEQKAFVWGEGPDNAAMFEEVDREQERVDLASAKEWRAKKFDAGFGWISGPAELGGGGHPRRFERLWANLESQYDVPDSGFFGIGLGMVAPTILAHGNPEVVADLLPKMYRADLVSCQLFSEPGAGSDLASLQMRADRDGEEWILNGQKVWTSGAHYSDVGEVIARSDFD
;
A
#
# COMPACT_ATOMS: atom_id res chain seq x y z
N MET A 1 0.73 17.66 -26.33
CA MET A 1 1.92 17.05 -25.69
C MET A 1 2.08 15.67 -26.31
N THR A 2 3.30 15.30 -26.71
CA THR A 2 3.57 13.96 -27.26
C THR A 2 3.43 12.96 -26.12
N GLU A 3 2.66 11.89 -26.35
CA GLU A 3 2.49 10.82 -25.35
C GLU A 3 3.85 10.17 -25.08
N MET A 4 4.19 9.93 -23.80
CA MET A 4 5.43 9.27 -23.38
C MET A 4 5.48 7.85 -23.95
N THR A 5 6.60 7.50 -24.58
CA THR A 5 6.81 6.13 -25.09
C THR A 5 7.33 5.20 -23.99
N GLU A 6 7.18 3.88 -24.19
CA GLU A 6 7.72 2.90 -23.24
C GLU A 6 9.26 2.98 -23.13
N GLU A 7 9.94 3.31 -24.22
CA GLU A 7 11.40 3.50 -24.24
C GLU A 7 11.82 4.70 -23.40
N GLN A 8 11.11 5.84 -23.55
CA GLN A 8 11.37 7.05 -22.77
C GLN A 8 11.13 6.77 -21.27
N PHE A 9 9.99 6.17 -20.93
CA PHE A 9 9.66 5.82 -19.56
C PHE A 9 10.71 4.86 -18.96
N THR A 10 11.11 3.83 -19.69
CA THR A 10 12.13 2.87 -19.25
C THR A 10 13.46 3.56 -18.98
N ALA A 11 13.86 4.49 -19.85
CA ALA A 11 15.11 5.23 -19.67
C ALA A 11 15.07 6.13 -18.42
N GLU A 12 13.98 6.87 -18.22
CA GLU A 12 13.80 7.74 -17.05
C GLU A 12 13.73 6.93 -15.75
N ALA A 13 12.94 5.83 -15.74
CA ALA A 13 12.81 4.94 -14.59
C ALA A 13 14.14 4.27 -14.23
N THR A 14 14.90 3.80 -15.22
CA THR A 14 16.22 3.20 -15.01
C THR A 14 17.20 4.22 -14.43
N ALA A 15 17.24 5.44 -14.97
CA ALA A 15 18.12 6.50 -14.46
C ALA A 15 17.79 6.87 -13.01
N PHE A 16 16.48 6.94 -12.68
CA PHE A 16 16.04 7.17 -11.31
C PHE A 16 16.50 6.04 -10.38
N LEU A 17 16.28 4.78 -10.74
CA LEU A 17 16.67 3.63 -9.93
C LEU A 17 18.19 3.58 -9.71
N GLU A 18 18.98 3.74 -10.75
CA GLU A 18 20.46 3.71 -10.68
C GLU A 18 21.04 4.87 -9.83
N THR A 19 20.30 5.97 -9.71
CA THR A 19 20.72 7.10 -8.87
C THR A 19 20.46 6.84 -7.38
N HIS A 20 19.43 6.06 -7.03
CA HIS A 20 18.94 5.98 -5.65
C HIS A 20 19.18 4.63 -4.97
N VAL A 21 19.30 3.55 -5.74
CA VAL A 21 19.41 2.18 -5.21
C VAL A 21 20.40 1.34 -6.02
N SER A 22 20.93 0.30 -5.38
CA SER A 22 21.86 -0.63 -6.03
C SER A 22 21.11 -1.73 -6.75
N ARG A 23 21.66 -2.23 -7.84
CA ARG A 23 21.15 -3.47 -8.46
C ARG A 23 21.36 -4.65 -7.50
N LYS A 24 20.38 -5.56 -7.47
CA LYS A 24 20.52 -6.83 -6.75
C LYS A 24 21.73 -7.59 -7.28
N ALA A 25 22.51 -8.17 -6.37
CA ALA A 25 23.53 -9.13 -6.75
C ALA A 25 22.88 -10.30 -7.48
N GLU A 26 23.60 -10.88 -8.46
CA GLU A 26 23.13 -12.10 -9.12
C GLU A 26 22.82 -13.17 -8.06
N GLN A 27 21.56 -13.59 -8.00
CA GLN A 27 21.16 -14.67 -7.10
C GLN A 27 21.89 -15.95 -7.54
N LYS A 28 22.65 -16.54 -6.64
CA LYS A 28 23.15 -17.91 -6.85
C LYS A 28 21.95 -18.81 -7.11
N ALA A 29 22.07 -19.68 -8.10
CA ALA A 29 21.02 -20.66 -8.39
C ALA A 29 20.66 -21.41 -7.11
N PHE A 30 19.35 -21.55 -6.86
CA PHE A 30 18.84 -22.31 -5.72
C PHE A 30 19.34 -23.76 -5.84
N VAL A 31 20.04 -24.23 -4.82
CA VAL A 31 20.47 -25.61 -4.72
C VAL A 31 19.66 -26.28 -3.63
N TRP A 32 18.94 -27.35 -3.98
CA TRP A 32 18.15 -28.11 -3.04
C TRP A 32 19.01 -28.67 -1.89
N GLY A 33 18.59 -28.43 -0.65
CA GLY A 33 19.31 -28.88 0.55
C GLY A 33 20.44 -27.95 1.02
N GLU A 34 20.67 -26.82 0.35
CA GLU A 34 21.59 -25.78 0.79
C GLU A 34 20.79 -24.52 1.20
N GLY A 35 20.93 -24.08 2.45
CA GLY A 35 20.30 -22.89 2.99
C GLY A 35 19.81 -23.10 4.44
N PRO A 36 19.45 -22.01 5.13
CA PRO A 36 18.89 -22.13 6.46
C PRO A 36 17.48 -22.77 6.38
N ASP A 37 17.24 -23.75 7.25
CA ASP A 37 15.93 -24.40 7.44
C ASP A 37 14.98 -23.47 8.22
N ASN A 38 14.65 -22.32 7.64
CA ASN A 38 13.72 -21.36 8.25
C ASN A 38 12.28 -21.61 7.79
N ALA A 39 11.70 -22.72 8.27
CA ALA A 39 10.29 -22.98 8.17
C ALA A 39 9.55 -22.50 9.45
N ALA A 40 9.80 -21.28 9.88
CA ALA A 40 9.01 -20.68 10.95
C ALA A 40 7.63 -20.33 10.42
N MET A 41 6.60 -21.03 10.91
CA MET A 41 5.19 -20.74 10.60
C MET A 41 4.74 -19.41 11.21
N PHE A 42 5.49 -18.88 12.17
CA PHE A 42 5.31 -17.58 12.82
C PHE A 42 6.70 -16.99 13.05
N GLU A 43 7.09 -16.00 12.28
CA GLU A 43 8.26 -15.19 12.61
C GLU A 43 7.92 -14.30 13.81
N GLU A 44 8.75 -14.35 14.86
CA GLU A 44 8.70 -13.32 15.90
C GLU A 44 9.12 -12.00 15.24
N VAL A 45 8.14 -11.11 15.07
CA VAL A 45 8.40 -9.79 14.49
C VAL A 45 9.14 -8.95 15.52
N ASP A 46 10.41 -8.63 15.26
CA ASP A 46 11.13 -7.63 16.01
C ASP A 46 10.50 -6.25 15.73
N ARG A 47 9.80 -5.71 16.71
CA ARG A 47 9.10 -4.44 16.59
C ARG A 47 10.01 -3.24 16.35
N GLU A 48 11.24 -3.29 16.81
CA GLU A 48 12.22 -2.24 16.56
C GLU A 48 12.73 -2.31 15.10
N GLN A 49 13.03 -3.51 14.63
CA GLN A 49 13.40 -3.72 13.24
C GLN A 49 12.25 -3.35 12.29
N GLU A 50 11.00 -3.73 12.60
CA GLU A 50 9.81 -3.35 11.83
C GLU A 50 9.68 -1.83 11.68
N ARG A 51 9.96 -1.06 12.76
CA ARG A 51 9.94 0.42 12.69
C ARG A 51 11.01 0.99 11.77
N VAL A 52 12.21 0.42 11.81
CA VAL A 52 13.31 0.82 10.94
C VAL A 52 12.97 0.52 9.48
N ASP A 53 12.45 -0.68 9.21
CA ASP A 53 12.05 -1.12 7.87
C ASP A 53 10.91 -0.27 7.32
N LEU A 54 9.88 0.01 8.13
CA LEU A 54 8.78 0.91 7.77
C LEU A 54 9.28 2.33 7.44
N ALA A 55 10.19 2.87 8.25
CA ALA A 55 10.74 4.20 8.01
C ALA A 55 11.51 4.26 6.67
N SER A 56 12.33 3.25 6.39
CA SER A 56 13.05 3.11 5.13
C SER A 56 12.10 2.95 3.93
N ALA A 57 11.03 2.15 4.09
CA ALA A 57 10.01 1.96 3.08
C ALA A 57 9.21 3.24 2.78
N LYS A 58 8.86 4.01 3.82
CA LYS A 58 8.22 5.34 3.68
C LYS A 58 9.11 6.31 2.91
N GLU A 59 10.39 6.40 3.26
CA GLU A 59 11.36 7.27 2.57
C GLU A 59 11.50 6.91 1.09
N TRP A 60 11.64 5.61 0.79
CA TRP A 60 11.70 5.13 -0.59
C TRP A 60 10.45 5.48 -1.37
N ARG A 61 9.28 5.27 -0.77
CA ARG A 61 8.02 5.54 -1.43
C ARG A 61 7.79 7.04 -1.67
N ALA A 62 8.19 7.90 -0.73
CA ALA A 62 8.15 9.34 -0.91
C ALA A 62 9.04 9.78 -2.08
N LYS A 63 10.27 9.28 -2.18
CA LYS A 63 11.17 9.54 -3.32
C LYS A 63 10.55 9.14 -4.65
N LYS A 64 9.93 7.95 -4.71
CA LYS A 64 9.24 7.49 -5.93
C LYS A 64 8.08 8.40 -6.29
N PHE A 65 7.26 8.78 -5.32
CA PHE A 65 6.10 9.63 -5.55
C PHE A 65 6.52 11.01 -6.06
N ASP A 66 7.49 11.64 -5.42
CA ASP A 66 8.01 12.96 -5.77
C ASP A 66 8.67 12.98 -7.16
N ALA A 67 9.15 11.83 -7.63
CA ALA A 67 9.71 11.64 -8.97
C ALA A 67 8.68 11.17 -10.03
N GLY A 68 7.39 11.03 -9.66
CA GLY A 68 6.32 10.60 -10.57
C GLY A 68 6.15 9.08 -10.72
N PHE A 69 6.94 8.26 -10.00
CA PHE A 69 6.89 6.80 -10.05
C PHE A 69 6.07 6.15 -8.92
N GLY A 70 5.57 6.94 -7.95
CA GLY A 70 4.82 6.43 -6.80
C GLY A 70 3.37 6.07 -7.10
N TRP A 71 2.76 6.71 -8.11
CA TRP A 71 1.39 6.46 -8.57
C TRP A 71 1.30 6.70 -10.09
N ILE A 72 1.90 5.83 -10.86
CA ILE A 72 2.14 5.99 -12.30
C ILE A 72 0.83 6.17 -13.09
N SER A 73 -0.21 5.36 -12.81
CA SER A 73 -1.51 5.44 -13.50
C SER A 73 -2.54 6.31 -12.79
N GLY A 74 -2.16 6.94 -11.68
CA GLY A 74 -3.05 7.80 -10.91
C GLY A 74 -3.38 9.11 -11.61
N PRO A 75 -4.51 9.75 -11.21
CA PRO A 75 -4.89 11.05 -11.75
C PRO A 75 -3.83 12.13 -11.47
N ALA A 76 -3.48 12.91 -12.50
CA ALA A 76 -2.44 13.93 -12.37
C ALA A 76 -2.79 15.01 -11.34
N GLU A 77 -4.08 15.36 -11.24
CA GLU A 77 -4.60 16.31 -10.26
C GLU A 77 -4.44 15.86 -8.80
N LEU A 78 -4.21 14.56 -8.58
CA LEU A 78 -3.94 13.96 -7.27
C LEU A 78 -2.45 13.60 -7.08
N GLY A 79 -1.58 14.08 -7.95
CA GLY A 79 -0.15 13.78 -7.90
C GLY A 79 0.25 12.47 -8.57
N GLY A 80 -0.67 11.81 -9.28
CA GLY A 80 -0.37 10.65 -10.11
C GLY A 80 0.27 11.04 -11.45
N GLY A 81 0.89 10.07 -12.12
CA GLY A 81 1.55 10.29 -13.42
C GLY A 81 0.61 10.41 -14.61
N GLY A 82 -0.66 10.03 -14.47
CA GLY A 82 -1.64 10.02 -15.57
C GLY A 82 -1.29 9.05 -16.70
N HIS A 83 -0.38 8.12 -16.48
CA HIS A 83 0.08 7.17 -17.49
C HIS A 83 -0.82 5.93 -17.59
N PRO A 84 -0.87 5.25 -18.74
CA PRO A 84 -1.55 3.97 -18.86
C PRO A 84 -0.99 2.90 -17.91
N ARG A 85 -1.85 2.01 -17.41
CA ARG A 85 -1.45 0.94 -16.46
C ARG A 85 -0.32 0.01 -16.95
N ARG A 86 -0.05 -0.05 -18.25
CA ARG A 86 1.09 -0.81 -18.77
C ARG A 86 2.44 -0.31 -18.21
N PHE A 87 2.56 0.98 -17.90
CA PHE A 87 3.77 1.55 -17.31
C PHE A 87 4.01 1.10 -15.86
N GLU A 88 2.96 0.77 -15.10
CA GLU A 88 3.13 0.19 -13.76
C GLU A 88 3.81 -1.18 -13.82
N ARG A 89 3.48 -2.00 -14.85
CA ARG A 89 4.16 -3.28 -15.06
C ARG A 89 5.61 -3.12 -15.50
N LEU A 90 5.88 -2.13 -16.34
CA LEU A 90 7.26 -1.79 -16.72
C LEU A 90 8.07 -1.37 -15.50
N TRP A 91 7.52 -0.48 -14.68
CA TRP A 91 8.13 -0.07 -13.42
C TRP A 91 8.40 -1.25 -12.49
N ALA A 92 7.41 -2.09 -12.22
CA ALA A 92 7.55 -3.26 -11.34
C ALA A 92 8.64 -4.22 -11.82
N ASN A 93 8.73 -4.46 -13.12
CA ASN A 93 9.79 -5.29 -13.72
C ASN A 93 11.19 -4.66 -13.56
N LEU A 94 11.30 -3.34 -13.71
CA LEU A 94 12.56 -2.63 -13.51
C LEU A 94 12.96 -2.63 -12.03
N GLU A 95 12.06 -2.18 -11.15
CA GLU A 95 12.30 -2.07 -9.71
C GLU A 95 12.68 -3.42 -9.08
N SER A 96 12.12 -4.53 -9.58
CA SER A 96 12.42 -5.88 -9.09
C SER A 96 13.90 -6.28 -9.23
N GLN A 97 14.66 -5.60 -10.09
CA GLN A 97 16.10 -5.85 -10.33
C GLN A 97 17.00 -5.12 -9.33
N TYR A 98 16.43 -4.25 -8.50
CA TYR A 98 17.15 -3.41 -7.56
C TYR A 98 16.88 -3.81 -6.11
N ASP A 99 17.83 -3.49 -5.23
CA ASP A 99 17.71 -3.71 -3.80
C ASP A 99 16.98 -2.52 -3.18
N VAL A 100 15.66 -2.68 -3.04
CA VAL A 100 14.74 -1.64 -2.54
C VAL A 100 14.10 -2.07 -1.23
N PRO A 101 13.74 -1.11 -0.35
CA PRO A 101 12.99 -1.41 0.88
C PRO A 101 11.68 -2.15 0.60
N ASP A 102 11.28 -3.01 1.54
CA ASP A 102 10.04 -3.79 1.42
C ASP A 102 8.81 -2.86 1.32
N SER A 103 7.97 -3.10 0.33
CA SER A 103 6.72 -2.37 0.11
C SER A 103 5.50 -3.04 0.73
N GLY A 104 5.66 -4.17 1.43
CA GLY A 104 4.58 -4.96 2.04
C GLY A 104 3.72 -4.16 3.00
N PHE A 105 4.30 -3.20 3.71
CA PHE A 105 3.60 -2.27 4.62
C PHE A 105 2.43 -1.51 3.97
N PHE A 106 2.48 -1.28 2.67
CA PHE A 106 1.49 -0.46 1.95
C PHE A 106 0.51 -1.31 1.12
N GLY A 107 0.68 -2.62 1.09
CA GLY A 107 -0.06 -3.52 0.20
C GLY A 107 -1.58 -3.43 0.38
N ILE A 108 -2.06 -3.48 1.62
CA ILE A 108 -3.50 -3.35 1.95
C ILE A 108 -3.98 -1.93 1.64
N GLY A 109 -3.25 -0.93 2.10
CA GLY A 109 -3.63 0.46 1.92
C GLY A 109 -3.78 0.86 0.45
N LEU A 110 -2.80 0.53 -0.37
CA LEU A 110 -2.79 0.94 -1.77
C LEU A 110 -3.54 -0.03 -2.70
N GLY A 111 -3.68 -1.29 -2.29
CA GLY A 111 -4.39 -2.30 -3.08
C GLY A 111 -5.89 -2.36 -2.81
N MET A 112 -6.35 -1.90 -1.65
CA MET A 112 -7.76 -1.98 -1.23
C MET A 112 -8.31 -0.63 -0.79
N VAL A 113 -7.74 -0.01 0.23
CA VAL A 113 -8.28 1.23 0.83
C VAL A 113 -8.24 2.40 -0.16
N ALA A 114 -7.11 2.65 -0.81
CA ALA A 114 -6.98 3.75 -1.76
C ALA A 114 -7.92 3.63 -2.98
N PRO A 115 -8.07 2.46 -3.63
CA PRO A 115 -9.08 2.28 -4.67
C PRO A 115 -10.52 2.50 -4.21
N THR A 116 -10.86 2.09 -2.98
CA THR A 116 -12.20 2.32 -2.39
C THR A 116 -12.44 3.82 -2.18
N ILE A 117 -11.46 4.54 -1.61
CA ILE A 117 -11.55 5.99 -1.45
C ILE A 117 -11.68 6.68 -2.81
N LEU A 118 -10.90 6.28 -3.81
CA LEU A 118 -10.96 6.86 -5.15
C LEU A 118 -12.33 6.68 -5.81
N ALA A 119 -12.97 5.52 -5.59
CA ALA A 119 -14.25 5.18 -6.22
C ALA A 119 -15.46 5.74 -5.48
N HIS A 120 -15.40 5.87 -4.15
CA HIS A 120 -16.55 6.11 -3.29
C HIS A 120 -16.38 7.29 -2.32
N GLY A 121 -15.16 7.78 -2.11
CA GLY A 121 -14.89 8.92 -1.23
C GLY A 121 -15.48 10.22 -1.76
N ASN A 122 -15.79 11.13 -0.84
CA ASN A 122 -16.13 12.49 -1.27
C ASN A 122 -14.86 13.19 -1.82
N PRO A 123 -15.02 14.20 -2.70
CA PRO A 123 -13.89 14.85 -3.36
C PRO A 123 -12.84 15.43 -2.41
N GLU A 124 -13.23 15.92 -1.24
CA GLU A 124 -12.32 16.50 -0.25
C GLU A 124 -11.45 15.41 0.39
N VAL A 125 -12.05 14.28 0.77
CA VAL A 125 -11.34 13.11 1.32
C VAL A 125 -10.40 12.49 0.27
N VAL A 126 -10.86 12.38 -0.98
CA VAL A 126 -10.04 11.88 -2.10
C VAL A 126 -8.80 12.77 -2.28
N ALA A 127 -8.98 14.09 -2.34
CA ALA A 127 -7.90 15.05 -2.56
C ALA A 127 -6.93 15.13 -1.37
N ASP A 128 -7.41 14.91 -0.15
CA ASP A 128 -6.58 14.96 1.05
C ASP A 128 -5.82 13.65 1.28
N LEU A 129 -6.48 12.49 1.22
CA LEU A 129 -5.88 11.22 1.65
C LEU A 129 -5.04 10.55 0.58
N LEU A 130 -5.50 10.52 -0.69
CA LEU A 130 -4.82 9.70 -1.70
C LEU A 130 -3.38 10.12 -1.98
N PRO A 131 -3.05 11.41 -2.16
CA PRO A 131 -1.65 11.83 -2.33
C PRO A 131 -0.78 11.39 -1.15
N LYS A 132 -1.27 11.56 0.08
CA LYS A 132 -0.55 11.17 1.30
C LYS A 132 -0.34 9.65 1.40
N MET A 133 -1.35 8.86 1.02
CA MET A 133 -1.24 7.39 1.02
C MET A 133 -0.24 6.91 -0.05
N TYR A 134 -0.33 7.43 -1.28
CA TYR A 134 0.57 7.03 -2.35
C TYR A 134 2.01 7.51 -2.14
N ARG A 135 2.21 8.59 -1.39
CA ARG A 135 3.52 9.09 -0.97
C ARG A 135 4.05 8.38 0.29
N ALA A 136 3.18 7.67 1.01
CA ALA A 136 3.42 7.04 2.32
C ALA A 136 3.58 8.02 3.49
N ASP A 137 3.04 9.23 3.38
CA ASP A 137 2.85 10.12 4.54
C ASP A 137 1.79 9.57 5.49
N LEU A 138 0.81 8.80 4.95
CA LEU A 138 -0.17 8.01 5.69
C LEU A 138 -0.10 6.53 5.31
N VAL A 139 -0.14 5.67 6.33
CA VAL A 139 -0.32 4.23 6.16
C VAL A 139 -1.75 3.88 6.56
N SER A 140 -2.38 2.97 5.83
CA SER A 140 -3.75 2.55 6.11
C SER A 140 -3.88 1.05 6.25
N CYS A 141 -4.82 0.64 7.10
CA CYS A 141 -5.22 -0.76 7.31
C CYS A 141 -6.70 -0.97 7.02
N GLN A 142 -7.10 -2.24 7.05
CA GLN A 142 -8.46 -2.69 6.77
C GLN A 142 -9.08 -3.27 8.05
N LEU A 143 -10.15 -2.64 8.54
CA LEU A 143 -10.87 -3.02 9.76
C LEU A 143 -12.16 -3.78 9.39
N PHE A 144 -12.05 -5.04 8.97
CA PHE A 144 -13.17 -5.83 8.45
C PHE A 144 -13.59 -6.92 9.43
N SER A 145 -12.67 -7.81 9.80
CA SER A 145 -12.95 -8.99 10.61
C SER A 145 -13.41 -8.66 12.03
N GLU A 146 -14.33 -9.48 12.53
CA GLU A 146 -14.83 -9.43 13.90
C GLU A 146 -14.63 -10.79 14.58
N PRO A 147 -14.74 -10.92 15.91
CA PRO A 147 -14.65 -12.22 16.59
C PRO A 147 -15.61 -13.28 16.03
N GLY A 148 -16.77 -12.87 15.54
CA GLY A 148 -17.79 -13.74 14.95
C GLY A 148 -17.91 -13.66 13.42
N ALA A 149 -17.13 -12.83 12.74
CA ALA A 149 -17.26 -12.60 11.30
C ALA A 149 -15.87 -12.44 10.66
N GLY A 150 -15.49 -13.42 9.84
CA GLY A 150 -14.24 -13.43 9.08
C GLY A 150 -14.53 -13.69 7.61
N SER A 151 -14.41 -14.95 7.16
CA SER A 151 -14.73 -15.31 5.77
C SER A 151 -16.21 -15.05 5.42
N ASP A 152 -17.11 -15.21 6.37
CA ASP A 152 -18.48 -14.72 6.28
C ASP A 152 -18.55 -13.25 6.75
N LEU A 153 -18.07 -12.33 5.92
CA LEU A 153 -18.07 -10.91 6.23
C LEU A 153 -19.49 -10.33 6.33
N ALA A 154 -20.46 -10.93 5.66
CA ALA A 154 -21.86 -10.51 5.71
C ALA A 154 -22.48 -10.64 7.10
N SER A 155 -21.92 -11.49 7.98
CA SER A 155 -22.37 -11.66 9.36
C SER A 155 -21.82 -10.63 10.36
N LEU A 156 -21.08 -9.63 9.91
CA LEU A 156 -20.53 -8.57 10.78
C LEU A 156 -21.61 -7.87 11.61
N GLN A 157 -21.27 -7.49 12.84
CA GLN A 157 -22.20 -6.93 13.82
C GLN A 157 -21.84 -5.49 14.27
N MET A 158 -20.68 -4.96 13.91
CA MET A 158 -20.33 -3.59 14.24
C MET A 158 -21.39 -2.63 13.70
N ARG A 159 -21.83 -1.71 14.54
CA ARG A 159 -22.83 -0.70 14.19
C ARG A 159 -22.19 0.63 13.86
N ALA A 160 -22.77 1.34 12.90
CA ALA A 160 -22.52 2.74 12.62
C ALA A 160 -23.84 3.51 12.82
N ASP A 161 -24.00 4.14 13.95
CA ASP A 161 -25.18 4.95 14.29
C ASP A 161 -24.91 6.41 13.92
N ARG A 162 -25.80 7.03 13.15
CA ARG A 162 -25.63 8.44 12.75
C ARG A 162 -25.99 9.39 13.89
N ASP A 163 -25.09 10.32 14.20
CA ASP A 163 -25.30 11.41 15.15
C ASP A 163 -24.96 12.76 14.50
N GLY A 164 -25.96 13.43 13.95
CA GLY A 164 -25.79 14.67 13.19
C GLY A 164 -24.92 14.47 11.94
N GLU A 165 -23.76 15.10 11.92
CA GLU A 165 -22.75 15.00 10.82
C GLU A 165 -21.73 13.89 11.05
N GLU A 166 -21.78 13.19 12.20
CA GLU A 166 -20.81 12.17 12.60
C GLU A 166 -21.43 10.76 12.59
N TRP A 167 -20.57 9.75 12.67
CA TRP A 167 -20.95 8.35 12.84
C TRP A 167 -20.32 7.79 14.12
N ILE A 168 -21.16 7.21 14.98
CA ILE A 168 -20.71 6.53 16.19
C ILE A 168 -20.59 5.04 15.89
N LEU A 169 -19.35 4.52 15.97
CA LEU A 169 -19.06 3.11 15.73
C LEU A 169 -19.10 2.34 17.05
N ASN A 170 -19.93 1.27 17.09
CA ASN A 170 -20.06 0.37 18.23
C ASN A 170 -19.79 -1.06 17.81
N GLY A 171 -18.71 -1.66 18.29
CA GLY A 171 -18.30 -3.03 17.97
C GLY A 171 -16.81 -3.26 18.17
N GLN A 172 -16.33 -4.41 17.71
CA GLN A 172 -14.94 -4.80 17.83
C GLN A 172 -14.44 -5.38 16.51
N LYS A 173 -13.32 -4.86 16.02
CA LYS A 173 -12.56 -5.43 14.90
C LYS A 173 -11.33 -6.15 15.44
N VAL A 174 -10.95 -7.25 14.79
CA VAL A 174 -9.84 -8.12 15.20
C VAL A 174 -8.99 -8.54 14.00
N TRP A 175 -7.79 -9.06 14.28
CA TRP A 175 -6.85 -9.61 13.28
C TRP A 175 -6.49 -8.65 12.15
N THR A 176 -6.43 -7.37 12.46
CA THR A 176 -6.09 -6.35 11.48
C THR A 176 -4.58 -6.28 11.26
N SER A 177 -4.14 -6.76 10.12
CA SER A 177 -2.73 -6.68 9.72
C SER A 177 -2.28 -5.22 9.63
N GLY A 178 -1.16 -4.90 10.29
CA GLY A 178 -0.57 -3.57 10.23
C GLY A 178 -1.29 -2.47 11.02
N ALA A 179 -2.34 -2.78 11.80
CA ALA A 179 -3.09 -1.77 12.55
C ALA A 179 -2.22 -0.96 13.52
N HIS A 180 -1.16 -1.57 14.07
CA HIS A 180 -0.29 -0.94 15.07
C HIS A 180 0.68 0.11 14.51
N TYR A 181 0.84 0.17 13.18
CA TYR A 181 1.64 1.18 12.50
C TYR A 181 0.82 2.01 11.49
N SER A 182 -0.49 1.76 11.38
CA SER A 182 -1.35 2.50 10.46
C SER A 182 -1.88 3.78 11.08
N ASP A 183 -1.97 4.82 10.28
CA ASP A 183 -2.48 6.14 10.66
C ASP A 183 -4.00 6.22 10.51
N VAL A 184 -4.56 5.48 9.53
CA VAL A 184 -6.00 5.44 9.23
C VAL A 184 -6.47 4.01 8.95
N GLY A 185 -7.78 3.75 9.12
CA GLY A 185 -8.37 2.44 8.85
C GLY A 185 -9.67 2.54 8.07
N GLU A 186 -9.82 1.72 7.03
CA GLU A 186 -11.09 1.50 6.35
C GLU A 186 -11.93 0.52 7.19
N VAL A 187 -13.09 0.97 7.65
CA VAL A 187 -13.98 0.15 8.47
C VAL A 187 -15.26 -0.22 7.72
N ILE A 188 -15.68 -1.47 7.82
CA ILE A 188 -17.01 -1.92 7.40
C ILE A 188 -17.88 -2.07 8.64
N ALA A 189 -19.02 -1.37 8.67
CA ALA A 189 -20.00 -1.43 9.74
C ALA A 189 -21.42 -1.38 9.16
N ARG A 190 -22.41 -1.85 9.93
CA ARG A 190 -23.82 -1.77 9.54
C ARG A 190 -24.41 -0.41 9.94
N SER A 191 -25.00 0.26 8.97
CA SER A 191 -25.84 1.45 9.21
C SER A 191 -27.32 1.09 9.33
N ASP A 192 -27.70 -0.15 8.95
CA ASP A 192 -29.04 -0.70 9.02
C ASP A 192 -28.98 -2.18 9.39
N PHE A 193 -29.98 -2.68 10.15
CA PHE A 193 -30.08 -4.06 10.63
C PHE A 193 -31.37 -4.76 10.14
N ASP A 194 -32.17 -4.11 9.31
CA ASP A 194 -33.41 -4.66 8.73
C ASP A 194 -33.16 -5.58 7.53
#